data_22ed7a905daa147eae312c95ebea9150
#
_entry.id   22ed7a905daa147eae312c95ebea9150
#
_cell.length_a   1.000
_cell.length_b   1.000
_cell.length_c   1.000
_cell.angle_alpha   90.00
_cell.angle_beta   90.00
_cell.angle_gamma   90.00
#
_symmetry.space_group_name_H-M   'P 1'
#
loop_
_entity.id
_entity.type
_entity.pdbx_description
1 polymer ?
#
loop_
_entity_poly.entity_id
_entity_poly.type
_entity_poly.pdbx_seq_one_letter_code
_entity_poly.pdbx_strand_id
1 'polypeptide(L)'
;MASMTWTVSPERFDSPDAALLRRDYYDEVASRYWGRPATAEEIEDGLTDDGAERLLPPTGQFVVGRHEGRAAGCAGLLLVDGGTAELTRVFIRPAFRSTGGGGLLLAAVERAARGFGVTRIRLDTRHDLVEARGLYAKHGYEEVPAFNRGPYAERWFAKEL
;
A
#
# COMPACT_ATOMS: atom_id res chain seq x y z
N MET A 1 18.04 19.78 -7.83
CA MET A 1 17.87 18.89 -6.69
C MET A 1 16.67 17.98 -6.85
N ALA A 2 16.74 17.17 -7.88
CA ALA A 2 15.69 16.19 -8.17
C ALA A 2 15.38 15.28 -6.98
N SER A 3 16.39 15.02 -6.11
CA SER A 3 16.25 14.17 -4.95
C SER A 3 15.21 14.65 -3.94
N MET A 4 14.75 15.90 -4.04
CA MET A 4 13.75 16.46 -3.14
C MET A 4 12.32 16.32 -3.65
N THR A 5 12.14 15.69 -4.80
CA THR A 5 10.84 15.57 -5.44
C THR A 5 9.83 14.80 -4.57
N TRP A 6 10.26 13.65 -4.04
CA TRP A 6 9.43 12.83 -3.16
C TRP A 6 9.88 12.90 -1.72
N THR A 7 8.90 12.97 -0.81
CA THR A 7 9.11 12.72 0.62
C THR A 7 8.09 11.70 1.08
N VAL A 8 8.49 10.77 1.94
CA VAL A 8 7.61 9.75 2.48
C VAL A 8 7.78 9.71 3.99
N SER A 9 6.68 9.77 4.72
CA SER A 9 6.70 9.79 6.17
C SER A 9 5.55 8.98 6.77
N PRO A 10 5.75 8.42 7.98
CA PRO A 10 4.63 7.85 8.74
C PRO A 10 3.58 8.93 9.00
N GLU A 11 2.32 8.53 8.89
CA GLU A 11 1.20 9.43 9.11
C GLU A 11 -0.01 8.62 9.54
N ARG A 12 -0.92 9.22 10.30
CA ARG A 12 -2.15 8.53 10.69
C ARG A 12 -2.97 8.22 9.44
N PHE A 13 -3.60 7.04 9.45
CA PHE A 13 -4.49 6.62 8.36
C PHE A 13 -5.66 7.58 8.12
N ASP A 14 -6.04 8.35 9.15
CA ASP A 14 -7.17 9.26 9.13
C ASP A 14 -6.80 10.74 9.00
N SER A 15 -5.52 11.03 8.70
CA SER A 15 -5.16 12.42 8.36
C SER A 15 -5.89 12.84 7.08
N PRO A 16 -6.06 14.15 6.84
CA PRO A 16 -6.74 14.60 5.61
C PRO A 16 -6.15 14.02 4.33
N ASP A 17 -4.83 14.06 4.17
CA ASP A 17 -4.18 13.50 2.98
C ASP A 17 -4.31 11.98 2.93
N ALA A 18 -4.13 11.28 4.05
CA ALA A 18 -4.27 9.84 4.10
C ALA A 18 -5.69 9.39 3.75
N ALA A 19 -6.69 10.09 4.26
CA ALA A 19 -8.09 9.79 3.97
C ALA A 19 -8.40 9.95 2.48
N LEU A 20 -7.90 11.01 1.85
CA LEU A 20 -8.08 11.24 0.41
C LEU A 20 -7.39 10.15 -0.41
N LEU A 21 -6.16 9.80 -0.05
CA LEU A 21 -5.41 8.75 -0.76
C LEU A 21 -6.06 7.38 -0.63
N ARG A 22 -6.61 7.05 0.54
CA ARG A 22 -7.35 5.81 0.73
C ARG A 22 -8.60 5.77 -0.13
N ARG A 23 -9.31 6.88 -0.24
CA ARG A 23 -10.49 6.98 -1.11
C ARG A 23 -10.11 6.77 -2.57
N ASP A 24 -9.04 7.43 -3.03
CA ASP A 24 -8.56 7.28 -4.41
C ASP A 24 -8.08 5.85 -4.69
N TYR A 25 -7.47 5.21 -3.71
CA TYR A 25 -7.07 3.80 -3.81
C TYR A 25 -8.29 2.90 -4.07
N TYR A 26 -9.35 3.04 -3.28
CA TYR A 26 -10.55 2.22 -3.46
C TYR A 26 -11.27 2.55 -4.78
N ASP A 27 -11.26 3.80 -5.19
CA ASP A 27 -11.80 4.20 -6.48
C ASP A 27 -11.09 3.45 -7.61
N GLU A 28 -9.77 3.46 -7.62
CA GLU A 28 -9.02 2.78 -8.69
C GLU A 28 -9.22 1.26 -8.65
N VAL A 29 -9.10 0.66 -7.47
CA VAL A 29 -9.21 -0.80 -7.34
C VAL A 29 -10.60 -1.29 -7.73
N ALA A 30 -11.64 -0.61 -7.27
CA ALA A 30 -13.01 -0.96 -7.62
C ALA A 30 -13.30 -0.73 -9.09
N SER A 31 -12.82 0.37 -9.64
CA SER A 31 -13.02 0.70 -11.06
C SER A 31 -12.37 -0.36 -11.96
N ARG A 32 -11.18 -0.80 -11.61
CA ARG A 32 -10.50 -1.86 -12.38
C ARG A 32 -11.18 -3.21 -12.20
N TYR A 33 -11.69 -3.50 -11.02
CA TYR A 33 -12.40 -4.75 -10.76
C TYR A 33 -13.67 -4.85 -11.60
N TRP A 34 -14.48 -3.78 -11.64
CA TRP A 34 -15.74 -3.77 -12.35
C TRP A 34 -15.59 -3.48 -13.85
N GLY A 35 -14.42 -2.99 -14.29
CA GLY A 35 -14.20 -2.57 -15.68
C GLY A 35 -14.96 -1.31 -16.08
N ARG A 36 -15.35 -0.49 -15.10
CA ARG A 36 -16.07 0.78 -15.27
C ARG A 36 -15.75 1.68 -14.08
N PRO A 37 -16.02 3.00 -14.17
CA PRO A 37 -15.83 3.87 -13.02
C PRO A 37 -16.64 3.40 -11.81
N ALA A 38 -15.99 3.37 -10.64
CA ALA A 38 -16.64 3.00 -9.39
C ALA A 38 -17.68 4.06 -9.00
N THR A 39 -18.79 3.63 -8.40
CA THR A 39 -19.76 4.54 -7.84
C THR A 39 -19.30 5.04 -6.48
N ALA A 40 -19.85 6.17 -6.03
CA ALA A 40 -19.55 6.69 -4.70
C ALA A 40 -19.91 5.65 -3.61
N GLU A 41 -21.00 4.92 -3.78
CA GLU A 41 -21.42 3.89 -2.84
C GLU A 41 -20.41 2.75 -2.78
N GLU A 42 -19.89 2.30 -3.92
CA GLU A 42 -18.87 1.25 -3.96
C GLU A 42 -17.59 1.69 -3.26
N ILE A 43 -17.19 2.93 -3.41
CA ILE A 43 -16.01 3.47 -2.73
C ILE A 43 -16.26 3.54 -1.22
N GLU A 44 -17.41 4.03 -0.78
CA GLU A 44 -17.77 4.10 0.63
C GLU A 44 -17.83 2.71 1.26
N ASP A 45 -18.37 1.72 0.55
CA ASP A 45 -18.40 0.33 1.01
C ASP A 45 -16.98 -0.21 1.23
N GLY A 46 -16.05 0.13 0.35
CA GLY A 46 -14.65 -0.26 0.50
C GLY A 46 -13.98 0.40 1.69
N LEU A 47 -14.36 1.63 2.03
CA LEU A 47 -13.80 2.37 3.17
C LEU A 47 -14.42 1.97 4.50
N THR A 48 -15.67 1.48 4.49
CA THR A 48 -16.38 1.08 5.70
C THR A 48 -15.85 -0.25 6.21
N ASP A 49 -15.49 -0.30 7.49
CA ASP A 49 -15.01 -1.52 8.16
C ASP A 49 -13.83 -2.19 7.46
N ASP A 50 -12.99 -1.39 6.80
CA ASP A 50 -11.83 -1.92 6.08
C ASP A 50 -10.63 -2.25 7.00
N GLY A 51 -10.76 -2.01 8.30
CA GLY A 51 -9.71 -2.29 9.26
C GLY A 51 -8.55 -1.29 9.23
N ALA A 52 -8.73 -0.13 8.58
CA ALA A 52 -7.65 0.87 8.47
C ALA A 52 -7.17 1.37 9.83
N GLU A 53 -8.00 1.33 10.85
CA GLU A 53 -7.63 1.74 12.21
C GLU A 53 -6.50 0.87 12.80
N ARG A 54 -6.27 -0.31 12.26
CA ARG A 54 -5.16 -1.17 12.66
C ARG A 54 -3.83 -0.74 12.05
N LEU A 55 -3.86 0.14 11.05
CA LEU A 55 -2.66 0.70 10.41
C LEU A 55 -2.15 1.88 11.25
N LEU A 56 -1.98 1.63 12.53
CA LEU A 56 -1.57 2.61 13.53
C LEU A 56 -0.77 1.86 14.59
N PRO A 57 0.37 2.41 15.08
CA PRO A 57 1.11 1.73 16.14
C PRO A 57 0.23 1.45 17.37
N PRO A 58 0.37 0.29 18.05
CA PRO A 58 1.39 -0.73 17.83
C PRO A 58 0.99 -1.84 16.84
N THR A 59 -0.15 -1.79 16.20
CA THR A 59 -0.65 -2.88 15.35
C THR A 59 -0.27 -2.73 13.88
N GLY A 60 0.25 -1.57 13.51
CA GLY A 60 0.67 -1.30 12.14
C GLY A 60 1.15 0.12 11.97
N GLN A 61 1.24 0.56 10.72
CA GLN A 61 1.66 1.91 10.37
C GLN A 61 1.11 2.28 8.99
N PHE A 62 0.71 3.52 8.81
CA PHE A 62 0.40 4.08 7.51
C PHE A 62 1.50 5.06 7.12
N VAL A 63 1.84 5.13 5.83
CA VAL A 63 2.81 6.09 5.31
C VAL A 63 2.18 6.86 4.16
N VAL A 64 2.53 8.14 4.07
CA VAL A 64 2.06 9.04 3.01
C VAL A 64 3.27 9.56 2.25
N GLY A 65 3.19 9.45 0.93
CA GLY A 65 4.19 10.01 0.03
C GLY A 65 3.67 11.30 -0.59
N ARG A 66 4.54 12.31 -0.63
CA ARG A 66 4.25 13.59 -1.26
C ARG A 66 5.28 13.88 -2.33
N HIS A 67 4.80 14.41 -3.45
CA HIS A 67 5.64 14.85 -4.56
C HIS A 67 5.55 16.36 -4.61
N GLU A 68 6.67 17.02 -4.33
CA GLU A 68 6.74 18.48 -4.22
C GLU A 68 5.63 19.04 -3.30
N GLY A 69 5.44 18.38 -2.16
CA GLY A 69 4.48 18.79 -1.14
C GLY A 69 3.05 18.34 -1.37
N ARG A 70 2.73 17.75 -2.51
CA ARG A 70 1.37 17.31 -2.84
C ARG A 70 1.20 15.83 -2.55
N ALA A 71 0.10 15.46 -1.90
CA ALA A 71 -0.20 14.06 -1.62
C ALA A 71 -0.22 13.27 -2.93
N ALA A 72 0.62 12.25 -3.02
CA ALA A 72 0.86 11.54 -4.27
C ALA A 72 0.72 10.02 -4.16
N GLY A 73 0.91 9.45 -2.98
CA GLY A 73 0.80 8.02 -2.80
C GLY A 73 0.79 7.62 -1.34
N CYS A 74 0.51 6.34 -1.10
CA CYS A 74 0.43 5.81 0.26
C CYS A 74 0.76 4.33 0.28
N ALA A 75 0.96 3.81 1.49
CA ALA A 75 1.06 2.38 1.75
C ALA A 75 0.73 2.12 3.21
N GLY A 76 0.32 0.89 3.51
CA GLY A 76 0.04 0.46 4.87
C GLY A 76 0.83 -0.78 5.24
N LEU A 77 1.12 -0.90 6.53
CA LEU A 77 1.76 -2.06 7.13
C LEU A 77 0.87 -2.56 8.26
N LEU A 78 0.54 -3.84 8.24
CA LEU A 78 -0.26 -4.48 9.28
C LEU A 78 0.54 -5.62 9.90
N LEU A 79 0.75 -5.58 11.22
CA LEU A 79 1.44 -6.66 11.91
C LEU A 79 0.54 -7.90 11.95
N VAL A 80 1.08 -9.04 11.55
CA VAL A 80 0.37 -10.33 11.56
C VAL A 80 0.73 -11.11 12.81
N ASP A 81 2.03 -11.16 13.11
CA ASP A 81 2.56 -11.82 14.31
C ASP A 81 3.91 -11.17 14.66
N GLY A 82 4.67 -11.78 15.58
CA GLY A 82 5.92 -11.20 16.05
C GLY A 82 7.03 -11.08 15.00
N GLY A 83 6.92 -11.78 13.88
CA GLY A 83 7.97 -11.79 12.85
C GLY A 83 7.49 -11.41 11.46
N THR A 84 6.18 -11.32 11.22
CA THR A 84 5.61 -11.12 9.90
C THR A 84 4.63 -9.94 9.89
N ALA A 85 4.69 -9.15 8.83
CA ALA A 85 3.73 -8.08 8.59
C ALA A 85 3.21 -8.16 7.15
N GLU A 86 2.07 -7.56 6.92
CA GLU A 86 1.49 -7.45 5.58
C GLU A 86 1.58 -6.03 5.05
N LEU A 87 2.04 -5.92 3.82
CA LEU A 87 1.98 -4.69 3.04
C LEU A 87 0.60 -4.62 2.40
N THR A 88 -0.05 -3.47 2.52
CA THR A 88 -1.41 -3.27 2.02
C THR A 88 -1.60 -1.84 1.54
N ARG A 89 -2.61 -1.61 0.74
CA ARG A 89 -3.03 -0.28 0.26
C ARG A 89 -1.91 0.52 -0.40
N VAL A 90 -1.06 -0.14 -1.18
CA VAL A 90 -0.02 0.54 -1.96
C VAL A 90 -0.69 1.23 -3.15
N PHE A 91 -0.50 2.53 -3.23
CA PHE A 91 -1.15 3.33 -4.26
C PHE A 91 -0.32 4.55 -4.59
N ILE A 92 -0.22 4.85 -5.89
CA ILE A 92 0.34 6.11 -6.38
C ILE A 92 -0.68 6.71 -7.33
N ARG A 93 -1.02 7.96 -7.12
CA ARG A 93 -1.91 8.69 -8.03
C ARG A 93 -1.34 8.68 -9.44
N PRO A 94 -2.17 8.47 -10.47
CA PRO A 94 -1.68 8.33 -11.85
C PRO A 94 -0.73 9.43 -12.31
N ALA A 95 -0.98 10.68 -11.89
CA ALA A 95 -0.15 11.82 -12.29
C ALA A 95 1.31 11.73 -11.79
N PHE A 96 1.58 10.92 -10.77
CA PHE A 96 2.90 10.81 -10.16
C PHE A 96 3.58 9.47 -10.42
N ARG A 97 3.00 8.61 -11.24
CA ARG A 97 3.59 7.30 -11.57
C ARG A 97 4.85 7.47 -12.39
N SER A 98 5.73 6.49 -12.25
CA SER A 98 7.04 6.45 -12.95
C SER A 98 7.96 7.61 -12.55
N THR A 99 7.80 8.13 -11.34
CA THR A 99 8.67 9.19 -10.81
C THR A 99 9.50 8.74 -9.60
N GLY A 100 9.48 7.44 -9.28
CA GLY A 100 10.32 6.86 -8.22
C GLY A 100 9.64 6.71 -6.86
N GLY A 101 8.36 7.10 -6.73
CA GLY A 101 7.66 7.08 -5.45
C GLY A 101 7.40 5.68 -4.89
N GLY A 102 7.16 4.71 -5.77
CA GLY A 102 6.85 3.35 -5.33
C GLY A 102 7.96 2.73 -4.49
N GLY A 103 9.21 2.85 -4.97
CA GLY A 103 10.35 2.35 -4.22
C GLY A 103 10.53 3.05 -2.88
N LEU A 104 10.26 4.36 -2.82
CA LEU A 104 10.37 5.12 -1.58
C LEU A 104 9.27 4.74 -0.58
N LEU A 105 8.05 4.48 -1.07
CA LEU A 105 6.97 3.98 -0.21
C LEU A 105 7.32 2.62 0.37
N LEU A 106 7.81 1.70 -0.44
CA LEU A 106 8.24 0.39 0.03
C LEU A 106 9.37 0.50 1.06
N ALA A 107 10.35 1.36 0.81
CA ALA A 107 11.46 1.58 1.74
C ALA A 107 10.96 2.11 3.08
N ALA A 108 9.99 3.00 3.08
CA ALA A 108 9.42 3.56 4.31
C ALA A 108 8.66 2.48 5.10
N VAL A 109 7.89 1.63 4.42
CA VAL A 109 7.17 0.53 5.06
C VAL A 109 8.16 -0.47 5.65
N GLU A 110 9.23 -0.80 4.92
CA GLU A 110 10.25 -1.73 5.40
C GLU A 110 10.99 -1.18 6.62
N ARG A 111 11.25 0.12 6.64
CA ARG A 111 11.83 0.78 7.81
C ARG A 111 10.91 0.68 9.02
N ALA A 112 9.61 0.92 8.82
CA ALA A 112 8.62 0.78 9.89
C ALA A 112 8.58 -0.67 10.40
N ALA A 113 8.58 -1.63 9.49
CA ALA A 113 8.58 -3.05 9.83
C ALA A 113 9.78 -3.43 10.69
N ARG A 114 10.97 -2.98 10.31
CA ARG A 114 12.18 -3.23 11.11
C ARG A 114 12.06 -2.60 12.50
N GLY A 115 11.46 -1.44 12.59
CA GLY A 115 11.22 -0.77 13.88
C GLY A 115 10.30 -1.56 14.81
N PHE A 116 9.39 -2.35 14.25
CA PHE A 116 8.53 -3.26 15.01
C PHE A 116 9.19 -4.62 15.27
N GLY A 117 10.40 -4.85 14.79
CA GLY A 117 11.07 -6.16 14.94
C GLY A 117 10.61 -7.21 13.93
N VAL A 118 9.93 -6.81 12.88
CA VAL A 118 9.47 -7.71 11.82
C VAL A 118 10.63 -8.10 10.91
N THR A 119 10.70 -9.36 10.52
CA THR A 119 11.75 -9.89 9.65
C THR A 119 11.23 -10.31 8.28
N ARG A 120 9.92 -10.33 8.07
CA ARG A 120 9.31 -10.75 6.82
C ARG A 120 8.09 -9.89 6.52
N ILE A 121 8.02 -9.40 5.29
CA ILE A 121 6.82 -8.74 4.77
C ILE A 121 6.20 -9.63 3.70
N ARG A 122 4.89 -9.79 3.76
CA ARG A 122 4.13 -10.51 2.73
C ARG A 122 3.01 -9.63 2.22
N LEU A 123 2.50 -9.96 1.05
CA LEU A 123 1.38 -9.25 0.45
C LEU A 123 0.61 -10.16 -0.48
N ASP A 124 -0.64 -9.82 -0.73
CA ASP A 124 -1.38 -10.36 -1.85
C ASP A 124 -1.85 -9.21 -2.75
N THR A 125 -2.08 -9.53 -4.01
CA THR A 125 -2.53 -8.55 -4.99
C THR A 125 -3.36 -9.24 -6.06
N ARG A 126 -4.02 -8.44 -6.90
CA ARG A 126 -4.78 -8.96 -8.03
C ARG A 126 -3.88 -9.15 -9.24
N HIS A 127 -4.24 -10.12 -10.08
CA HIS A 127 -3.47 -10.44 -11.29
C HIS A 127 -3.40 -9.25 -12.26
N ASP A 128 -4.47 -8.46 -12.35
CA ASP A 128 -4.57 -7.33 -13.27
C ASP A 128 -3.80 -6.09 -12.82
N LEU A 129 -3.30 -6.06 -11.58
CA LEU A 129 -2.50 -4.94 -11.09
C LEU A 129 -1.02 -5.14 -11.47
N VAL A 130 -0.76 -5.08 -12.78
CA VAL A 130 0.55 -5.41 -13.36
C VAL A 130 1.65 -4.46 -12.89
N GLU A 131 1.34 -3.18 -12.74
CA GLU A 131 2.30 -2.16 -12.29
C GLU A 131 2.76 -2.45 -10.86
N ALA A 132 1.83 -2.83 -9.99
CA ALA A 132 2.15 -3.18 -8.60
C ALA A 132 3.03 -4.43 -8.55
N ARG A 133 2.68 -5.45 -9.33
CA ARG A 133 3.47 -6.68 -9.39
C ARG A 133 4.89 -6.43 -9.85
N GLY A 134 5.07 -5.59 -10.86
CA GLY A 134 6.40 -5.19 -11.34
C GLY A 134 7.18 -4.43 -10.29
N LEU A 135 6.54 -3.55 -9.55
CA LEU A 135 7.15 -2.81 -8.46
C LEU A 135 7.68 -3.75 -7.38
N TYR A 136 6.87 -4.73 -6.96
CA TYR A 136 7.26 -5.68 -5.93
C TYR A 136 8.46 -6.51 -6.38
N ALA A 137 8.41 -7.07 -7.58
CA ALA A 137 9.52 -7.86 -8.12
C ALA A 137 10.81 -7.04 -8.20
N LYS A 138 10.74 -5.79 -8.65
CA LYS A 138 11.89 -4.90 -8.74
C LYS A 138 12.55 -4.65 -7.39
N HIS A 139 11.76 -4.62 -6.32
CA HIS A 139 12.25 -4.29 -4.98
C HIS A 139 12.48 -5.52 -4.09
N GLY A 140 12.66 -6.69 -4.71
CA GLY A 140 13.11 -7.89 -3.99
C GLY A 140 12.01 -8.74 -3.41
N TYR A 141 10.77 -8.48 -3.74
CA TYR A 141 9.65 -9.35 -3.35
C TYR A 141 9.57 -10.52 -4.32
N GLU A 142 9.52 -11.72 -3.79
CA GLU A 142 9.43 -12.95 -4.58
C GLU A 142 8.03 -13.51 -4.53
N GLU A 143 7.56 -14.08 -5.63
CA GLU A 143 6.27 -14.74 -5.65
C GLU A 143 6.33 -16.02 -4.80
N VAL A 144 5.30 -16.22 -3.95
CA VAL A 144 5.23 -17.34 -3.01
C VAL A 144 3.88 -18.03 -3.12
N PRO A 145 3.73 -19.27 -2.59
CA PRO A 145 2.43 -19.92 -2.54
C PRO A 145 1.41 -19.11 -1.74
N ALA A 146 0.13 -19.27 -2.10
CA ALA A 146 -0.97 -18.60 -1.42
C ALA A 146 -0.95 -18.88 0.09
N PHE A 147 -1.04 -17.83 0.88
CA PHE A 147 -1.13 -17.93 2.34
C PHE A 147 -2.50 -17.50 2.87
N ASN A 148 -3.42 -17.12 1.98
CA ASN A 148 -4.79 -16.79 2.34
C ASN A 148 -5.71 -17.09 1.15
N ARG A 149 -7.01 -16.88 1.34
CA ARG A 149 -8.04 -17.14 0.33
C ARG A 149 -8.99 -15.95 0.18
N GLY A 150 -8.46 -14.74 0.30
CA GLY A 150 -9.27 -13.54 0.11
C GLY A 150 -9.88 -13.48 -1.29
N PRO A 151 -11.07 -12.88 -1.45
CA PRO A 151 -11.78 -12.88 -2.74
C PRO A 151 -11.04 -12.12 -3.84
N TYR A 152 -10.11 -11.25 -3.48
CA TYR A 152 -9.33 -10.45 -4.43
C TYR A 152 -7.85 -10.83 -4.44
N ALA A 153 -7.46 -11.88 -3.71
CA ALA A 153 -6.08 -12.33 -3.66
C ALA A 153 -5.86 -13.36 -4.78
N GLU A 154 -5.00 -13.01 -5.74
CA GLU A 154 -4.73 -13.82 -6.92
C GLU A 154 -3.24 -14.08 -7.11
N ARG A 155 -2.38 -13.26 -6.51
CA ARG A 155 -0.91 -13.38 -6.51
C ARG A 155 -0.38 -13.04 -5.14
N TRP A 156 0.65 -13.76 -4.71
CA TRP A 156 1.22 -13.63 -3.36
C TRP A 156 2.73 -13.41 -3.46
N PHE A 157 3.24 -12.50 -2.68
CA PHE A 157 4.65 -12.13 -2.66
C PHE A 157 5.14 -12.01 -1.22
N ALA A 158 6.44 -12.19 -1.03
CA ALA A 158 7.07 -12.00 0.26
C ALA A 158 8.52 -11.54 0.10
N LYS A 159 9.02 -10.86 1.12
CA LYS A 159 10.41 -10.42 1.20
C LYS A 159 10.92 -10.60 2.62
N GLU A 160 12.09 -11.22 2.73
CA GLU A 160 12.83 -11.26 3.99
C GLU A 160 13.59 -9.95 4.16
N LEU A 161 13.52 -9.37 5.33
CA LEU A 161 14.14 -8.07 5.62
C LEU A 161 15.56 -8.22 6.16
#